data_e130370996ac75e401ca558d91bc851a
#
_entry.id   e130370996ac75e401ca558d91bc851a
#
_cell.length_a   1.000
_cell.length_b   1.000
_cell.length_c   1.000
_cell.angle_alpha   90.00
_cell.angle_beta   90.00
_cell.angle_gamma   90.00
#
_symmetry.space_group_name_H-M   'P 1'
#
loop_
_entity.id
_entity.type
_entity.pdbx_description
1 polymer ?
#
loop_
_entity_poly.entity_id
_entity_poly.type
_entity_poly.pdbx_seq_one_letter_code
_entity_poly.pdbx_strand_id
1 'polypeptide(L)'
;MEISSKSIKNKAQDLGFHKIGIAKAVETNKESKNLEAWLLQGKHASMEWMMKRKNERGNIHNYFPEAKSVISFGMNYYTDNNQFDFDSEYKFSNYAWGDDYHNVLKERIYELLGWIKEELSDVKGVVCVDTSPVMDKVWAQKAGLGWIGKHTNLISRDFGSWLFLGELLLDIELEYDQSFNEDLCGSCMACIDACPTQALDQYTIDAGKCISYMTIEYRGDFKSNQDLDGWIYGCDVCQEVC
;
A
#
# COMPACT_ATOMS: atom_id res chain seq x y z
N MET A 1 25.38 -17.66 12.66
CA MET A 1 25.61 -16.24 12.32
C MET A 1 24.40 -15.45 12.81
N GLU A 2 24.59 -14.30 13.40
CA GLU A 2 23.48 -13.46 13.81
C GLU A 2 22.90 -12.77 12.56
N ILE A 3 21.63 -12.99 12.24
CA ILE A 3 21.00 -12.37 11.09
C ILE A 3 20.91 -10.86 11.34
N SER A 4 21.36 -10.06 10.39
CA SER A 4 21.37 -8.61 10.52
C SER A 4 20.29 -7.97 9.65
N SER A 5 19.80 -6.80 10.04
CA SER A 5 18.90 -5.99 9.20
C SER A 5 19.48 -5.74 7.81
N LYS A 6 20.78 -5.55 7.71
CA LYS A 6 21.50 -5.37 6.45
C LYS A 6 21.43 -6.62 5.57
N SER A 7 21.67 -7.83 6.14
CA SER A 7 21.62 -9.08 5.35
C SER A 7 20.19 -9.38 4.86
N ILE A 8 19.17 -9.08 5.68
CA ILE A 8 17.76 -9.19 5.27
C ILE A 8 17.44 -8.26 4.11
N LYS A 9 17.87 -6.99 4.18
CA LYS A 9 17.65 -6.01 3.11
C LYS A 9 18.34 -6.41 1.81
N ASN A 10 19.57 -6.89 1.89
CA ASN A 10 20.31 -7.36 0.71
C ASN A 10 19.57 -8.56 0.06
N LYS A 11 19.18 -9.57 0.86
CA LYS A 11 18.41 -10.71 0.35
C LYS A 11 17.10 -10.28 -0.29
N ALA A 12 16.40 -9.31 0.31
CA ALA A 12 15.16 -8.78 -0.27
C ALA A 12 15.42 -8.04 -1.61
N GLN A 13 16.54 -7.31 -1.73
CA GLN A 13 16.95 -6.72 -3.02
C GLN A 13 17.23 -7.78 -4.08
N ASP A 14 17.93 -8.86 -3.71
CA ASP A 14 18.19 -10.00 -4.61
C ASP A 14 16.90 -10.67 -5.08
N LEU A 15 15.84 -10.63 -4.25
CA LEU A 15 14.48 -11.08 -4.58
C LEU A 15 13.70 -10.08 -5.43
N GLY A 16 14.29 -8.94 -5.80
CA GLY A 16 13.72 -7.95 -6.70
C GLY A 16 12.83 -6.89 -6.04
N PHE A 17 12.91 -6.69 -4.73
CA PHE A 17 12.29 -5.53 -4.10
C PHE A 17 13.15 -4.27 -4.31
N HIS A 18 12.51 -3.18 -4.69
CA HIS A 18 13.17 -1.91 -4.99
C HIS A 18 13.35 -1.02 -3.76
N LYS A 19 12.42 -1.12 -2.81
CA LYS A 19 12.45 -0.38 -1.54
C LYS A 19 12.24 -1.38 -0.40
N ILE A 20 13.06 -1.29 0.63
CA ILE A 20 12.96 -2.14 1.83
C ILE A 20 13.26 -1.28 3.04
N GLY A 21 12.44 -1.38 4.06
CA GLY A 21 12.68 -0.73 5.34
C GLY A 21 12.11 -1.53 6.48
N ILE A 22 12.60 -1.26 7.68
CA ILE A 22 12.26 -2.01 8.89
C ILE A 22 11.76 -1.03 9.94
N ALA A 23 10.53 -1.20 10.40
CA ALA A 23 9.93 -0.44 11.48
C ALA A 23 9.77 -1.29 12.75
N LYS A 24 9.80 -0.64 13.90
CA LYS A 24 9.37 -1.26 15.14
C LYS A 24 7.86 -1.51 15.12
N ALA A 25 7.42 -2.72 15.46
CA ALA A 25 6.00 -3.00 15.64
C ALA A 25 5.50 -2.25 16.88
N VAL A 26 4.63 -1.26 16.65
CA VAL A 26 4.04 -0.40 17.69
C VAL A 26 2.57 -0.12 17.38
N GLU A 27 1.82 0.37 18.34
CA GLU A 27 0.47 0.85 18.09
C GLU A 27 0.46 2.05 17.13
N THR A 28 -0.52 2.08 16.25
CA THR A 28 -0.72 3.15 15.26
C THR A 28 -1.92 4.02 15.63
N ASN A 29 -1.88 4.59 16.84
CA ASN A 29 -3.02 5.26 17.47
C ASN A 29 -3.58 6.45 16.65
N LYS A 30 -2.69 7.23 16.00
CA LYS A 30 -3.11 8.36 15.16
C LYS A 30 -3.84 7.86 13.91
N GLU A 31 -3.26 6.89 13.25
CA GLU A 31 -3.77 6.31 12.01
C GLU A 31 -5.06 5.50 12.27
N SER A 32 -5.14 4.84 13.42
CA SER A 32 -6.36 4.17 13.89
C SER A 32 -7.52 5.15 14.07
N LYS A 33 -7.28 6.30 14.69
CA LYS A 33 -8.31 7.36 14.84
C LYS A 33 -8.73 7.94 13.48
N ASN A 34 -7.77 8.12 12.56
CA ASN A 34 -8.07 8.60 11.21
C ASN A 34 -8.94 7.58 10.45
N LEU A 35 -8.62 6.29 10.54
CA LEU A 35 -9.42 5.21 9.96
C LEU A 35 -10.83 5.20 10.55
N GLU A 36 -10.95 5.31 11.86
CA GLU A 36 -12.26 5.34 12.54
C GLU A 36 -13.11 6.54 12.09
N ALA A 37 -12.52 7.73 12.04
CA ALA A 37 -13.19 8.94 11.56
C ALA A 37 -13.65 8.81 10.10
N TRP A 38 -12.83 8.21 9.24
CA TRP A 38 -13.15 7.95 7.83
C TRP A 38 -14.31 6.95 7.68
N LEU A 39 -14.31 5.89 8.48
CA LEU A 39 -15.39 4.90 8.54
C LEU A 39 -16.71 5.52 9.03
N LEU A 40 -16.66 6.33 10.10
CA LEU A 40 -17.83 7.02 10.65
C LEU A 40 -18.46 8.02 9.65
N GLN A 41 -17.67 8.60 8.77
CA GLN A 41 -18.15 9.47 7.69
C GLN A 41 -18.74 8.68 6.50
N GLY A 42 -18.75 7.35 6.53
CA GLY A 42 -19.25 6.51 5.43
C GLY A 42 -18.39 6.56 4.17
N LYS A 43 -17.19 7.14 4.23
CA LYS A 43 -16.30 7.31 3.07
C LYS A 43 -15.76 6.00 2.51
N HIS A 44 -15.91 4.88 3.23
CA HIS A 44 -15.57 3.53 2.78
C HIS A 44 -16.61 2.94 1.80
N ALA A 45 -17.72 3.64 1.56
CA ALA A 45 -18.81 3.20 0.71
C ALA A 45 -19.31 1.78 1.08
N SER A 46 -19.32 0.80 0.17
CA SER A 46 -19.78 -0.57 0.46
C SER A 46 -18.68 -1.52 0.96
N MET A 47 -17.47 -1.03 1.25
CA MET A 47 -16.35 -1.86 1.73
C MET A 47 -16.47 -2.20 3.23
N GLU A 48 -17.52 -2.93 3.60
CA GLU A 48 -17.80 -3.34 4.98
C GLU A 48 -16.66 -4.15 5.62
N TRP A 49 -15.83 -4.80 4.81
CA TRP A 49 -14.66 -5.52 5.26
C TRP A 49 -13.62 -4.62 5.95
N MET A 50 -13.56 -3.34 5.59
CA MET A 50 -12.74 -2.34 6.29
C MET A 50 -13.17 -2.16 7.74
N MET A 51 -14.47 -2.08 7.98
CA MET A 51 -15.04 -1.92 9.32
C MET A 51 -14.86 -3.18 10.17
N LYS A 52 -15.07 -4.37 9.58
CA LYS A 52 -14.98 -5.66 10.30
C LYS A 52 -13.62 -5.93 10.92
N ARG A 53 -12.55 -5.44 10.33
CA ARG A 53 -11.16 -5.67 10.76
C ARG A 53 -10.44 -4.37 11.20
N LYS A 54 -11.18 -3.33 11.61
CA LYS A 54 -10.62 -2.03 11.98
C LYS A 54 -9.64 -2.10 13.17
N ASN A 55 -9.91 -2.98 14.11
CA ASN A 55 -9.08 -3.12 15.32
C ASN A 55 -7.69 -3.69 14.99
N GLU A 56 -7.64 -4.70 14.12
CA GLU A 56 -6.38 -5.29 13.67
C GLU A 56 -5.60 -4.29 12.80
N ARG A 57 -6.29 -3.52 11.95
CA ARG A 57 -5.66 -2.44 11.18
C ARG A 57 -5.10 -1.34 12.07
N GLY A 58 -5.83 -0.98 13.11
CA GLY A 58 -5.43 0.07 14.06
C GLY A 58 -4.31 -0.33 15.01
N ASN A 59 -4.11 -1.60 15.25
CA ASN A 59 -3.05 -2.11 16.11
C ASN A 59 -2.56 -3.47 15.61
N ILE A 60 -1.33 -3.50 15.13
CA ILE A 60 -0.69 -4.70 14.58
C ILE A 60 -0.65 -5.88 15.56
N HIS A 61 -0.59 -5.60 16.87
CA HIS A 61 -0.59 -6.63 17.92
C HIS A 61 -1.95 -7.31 18.09
N ASN A 62 -3.05 -6.74 17.59
CA ASN A 62 -4.33 -7.44 17.50
C ASN A 62 -4.35 -8.48 16.37
N TYR A 63 -3.46 -8.36 15.40
CA TYR A 63 -3.31 -9.28 14.29
C TYR A 63 -2.20 -10.31 14.52
N PHE A 64 -1.04 -9.86 14.99
CA PHE A 64 0.10 -10.70 15.36
C PHE A 64 0.65 -10.22 16.72
N PRO A 65 0.19 -10.81 17.83
CA PRO A 65 0.53 -10.34 19.19
C PRO A 65 2.02 -10.30 19.51
N GLU A 66 2.79 -11.23 18.97
CA GLU A 66 4.23 -11.34 19.21
C GLU A 66 5.07 -10.43 18.30
N ALA A 67 4.46 -9.65 17.41
CA ALA A 67 5.19 -8.78 16.48
C ALA A 67 6.15 -7.83 17.19
N LYS A 68 7.41 -7.82 16.78
CA LYS A 68 8.44 -6.86 17.23
C LYS A 68 8.96 -6.01 16.10
N SER A 69 9.05 -6.57 14.90
CA SER A 69 9.49 -5.87 13.69
C SER A 69 8.49 -6.00 12.56
N VAL A 70 8.37 -4.95 11.77
CA VAL A 70 7.63 -4.91 10.51
C VAL A 70 8.62 -4.54 9.41
N ILE A 71 8.87 -5.47 8.49
CA ILE A 71 9.64 -5.20 7.28
C ILE A 71 8.63 -4.80 6.21
N SER A 72 8.76 -3.60 5.66
CA SER A 72 7.95 -3.15 4.54
C SER A 72 8.75 -3.21 3.25
N PHE A 73 8.10 -3.67 2.20
CA PHE A 73 8.65 -3.83 0.86
C PHE A 73 7.90 -2.95 -0.12
N GLY A 74 8.65 -2.38 -1.06
CA GLY A 74 8.11 -1.69 -2.22
C GLY A 74 8.66 -2.27 -3.51
N MET A 75 7.78 -2.67 -4.43
CA MET A 75 8.13 -3.14 -5.75
C MET A 75 7.56 -2.20 -6.80
N ASN A 76 8.43 -1.57 -7.59
CA ASN A 76 7.99 -0.69 -8.66
C ASN A 76 7.27 -1.50 -9.75
N TYR A 77 6.11 -0.98 -10.19
CA TYR A 77 5.33 -1.56 -11.28
C TYR A 77 5.17 -0.61 -12.48
N TYR A 78 5.69 0.59 -12.38
CA TYR A 78 5.65 1.53 -13.51
C TYR A 78 6.45 0.99 -14.69
N THR A 79 5.86 1.09 -15.86
CA THR A 79 6.50 0.81 -17.13
C THR A 79 6.44 2.05 -18.03
N ASP A 80 7.39 2.21 -18.95
CA ASP A 80 7.38 3.33 -19.90
C ASP A 80 6.28 3.20 -20.98
N ASN A 81 5.46 2.15 -20.90
CA ASN A 81 4.32 1.98 -21.78
C ASN A 81 3.22 2.96 -21.41
N ASN A 82 2.67 3.64 -22.40
CA ASN A 82 1.58 4.57 -22.23
C ASN A 82 0.27 3.95 -22.73
N GLN A 83 -0.82 4.10 -21.98
CA GLN A 83 -2.14 3.63 -22.41
C GLN A 83 -2.56 4.25 -23.77
N PHE A 84 -2.15 5.47 -24.05
CA PHE A 84 -2.43 6.16 -25.31
C PHE A 84 -1.71 5.56 -26.52
N ASP A 85 -0.73 4.69 -26.31
CA ASP A 85 -0.04 3.95 -27.39
C ASP A 85 -0.88 2.76 -27.88
N PHE A 86 -1.93 2.40 -27.14
CA PHE A 86 -2.93 1.42 -27.56
C PHE A 86 -4.09 2.15 -28.27
N ASP A 87 -4.48 1.67 -29.43
CA ASP A 87 -5.64 2.16 -30.20
C ASP A 87 -6.94 1.71 -29.49
N SER A 88 -7.17 2.23 -28.29
CA SER A 88 -8.30 1.87 -27.43
C SER A 88 -8.84 3.11 -26.74
N GLU A 89 -10.17 3.25 -26.77
CA GLU A 89 -10.90 4.26 -25.99
C GLU A 89 -10.95 3.93 -24.49
N TYR A 90 -10.52 2.72 -24.11
CA TYR A 90 -10.65 2.19 -22.75
C TYR A 90 -9.33 2.17 -22.02
N LYS A 91 -9.37 2.49 -20.72
CA LYS A 91 -8.20 2.62 -19.83
C LYS A 91 -8.22 1.54 -18.76
N PHE A 92 -7.03 1.00 -18.49
CA PHE A 92 -6.77 0.09 -17.37
C PHE A 92 -5.64 0.66 -16.53
N SER A 93 -5.80 0.64 -15.20
CA SER A 93 -4.74 1.06 -14.29
C SER A 93 -3.47 0.22 -14.47
N ASN A 94 -2.32 0.88 -14.46
CA ASN A 94 -1.00 0.26 -14.69
C ASN A 94 -0.72 -0.92 -13.74
N TYR A 95 -1.24 -0.88 -12.53
CA TYR A 95 -1.03 -1.97 -11.58
C TYR A 95 -1.61 -3.32 -12.04
N ALA A 96 -2.55 -3.31 -12.98
CA ALA A 96 -3.22 -4.50 -13.50
C ALA A 96 -2.62 -5.02 -14.83
N TRP A 97 -1.54 -4.43 -15.35
CA TRP A 97 -0.98 -4.78 -16.65
C TRP A 97 -0.07 -6.02 -16.63
N GLY A 98 0.39 -6.44 -15.47
CA GLY A 98 1.27 -7.59 -15.31
C GLY A 98 0.59 -8.78 -14.64
N ASP A 99 1.43 -9.64 -14.10
CA ASP A 99 0.98 -10.74 -13.25
C ASP A 99 0.32 -10.21 -11.97
N ASP A 100 -0.54 -11.02 -11.37
CA ASP A 100 -1.17 -10.69 -10.11
C ASP A 100 -0.12 -10.45 -9.01
N TYR A 101 0.04 -9.18 -8.64
CA TYR A 101 1.04 -8.74 -7.68
C TYR A 101 0.88 -9.40 -6.30
N HIS A 102 -0.33 -9.82 -5.92
CA HIS A 102 -0.54 -10.54 -4.66
C HIS A 102 0.26 -11.83 -4.62
N ASN A 103 0.31 -12.55 -5.74
CA ASN A 103 1.07 -13.80 -5.84
C ASN A 103 2.56 -13.50 -5.93
N VAL A 104 2.95 -12.55 -6.78
CA VAL A 104 4.36 -12.17 -6.99
C VAL A 104 5.02 -11.72 -5.68
N LEU A 105 4.38 -10.81 -4.93
CA LEU A 105 4.94 -10.32 -3.68
C LEU A 105 4.94 -11.40 -2.60
N LYS A 106 3.82 -12.12 -2.44
CA LYS A 106 3.73 -13.21 -1.44
C LYS A 106 4.79 -14.26 -1.63
N GLU A 107 5.01 -14.73 -2.85
CA GLU A 107 6.03 -15.73 -3.16
C GLU A 107 7.41 -15.26 -2.71
N ARG A 108 7.80 -14.06 -3.09
CA ARG A 108 9.11 -13.48 -2.74
C ARG A 108 9.27 -13.21 -1.25
N ILE A 109 8.22 -12.73 -0.57
CA ILE A 109 8.27 -12.51 0.88
C ILE A 109 8.33 -13.85 1.63
N TYR A 110 7.62 -14.88 1.17
CA TYR A 110 7.74 -16.23 1.74
C TYR A 110 9.12 -16.83 1.51
N GLU A 111 9.75 -16.62 0.36
CA GLU A 111 11.15 -17.03 0.12
C GLU A 111 12.10 -16.34 1.10
N LEU A 112 11.93 -15.03 1.32
CA LEU A 112 12.70 -14.31 2.33
C LEU A 112 12.48 -14.87 3.74
N LEU A 113 11.23 -15.14 4.12
CA LEU A 113 10.90 -15.71 5.42
C LEU A 113 11.51 -17.11 5.58
N GLY A 114 11.50 -17.92 4.51
CA GLY A 114 12.16 -19.24 4.48
C GLY A 114 13.65 -19.11 4.77
N TRP A 115 14.35 -18.22 4.06
CA TRP A 115 15.76 -17.93 4.29
C TRP A 115 16.04 -17.43 5.71
N ILE A 116 15.18 -16.55 6.28
CA ILE A 116 15.33 -16.12 7.67
C ILE A 116 15.21 -17.31 8.64
N LYS A 117 14.29 -18.25 8.39
CA LYS A 117 14.08 -19.43 9.22
C LYS A 117 15.20 -20.45 9.14
N GLU A 118 15.92 -20.52 8.04
CA GLU A 118 17.13 -21.33 7.92
C GLU A 118 18.24 -20.83 8.86
N GLU A 119 18.34 -19.51 9.04
CA GLU A 119 19.32 -18.88 9.93
C GLU A 119 18.84 -18.80 11.40
N LEU A 120 17.53 -18.70 11.62
CA LEU A 120 16.89 -18.56 12.93
C LEU A 120 15.65 -19.48 13.01
N SER A 121 15.86 -20.72 13.47
CA SER A 121 14.85 -21.80 13.43
C SER A 121 13.53 -21.48 14.14
N ASP A 122 13.58 -20.71 15.23
CA ASP A 122 12.41 -20.46 16.09
C ASP A 122 11.63 -19.18 15.73
N VAL A 123 12.01 -18.47 14.65
CA VAL A 123 11.35 -17.22 14.25
C VAL A 123 9.95 -17.46 13.73
N LYS A 124 9.00 -16.69 14.23
CA LYS A 124 7.64 -16.62 13.70
C LYS A 124 7.50 -15.41 12.80
N GLY A 125 6.85 -15.60 11.66
CA GLY A 125 6.59 -14.51 10.71
C GLY A 125 5.24 -14.64 10.04
N VAL A 126 4.63 -13.49 9.73
CA VAL A 126 3.36 -13.37 9.01
C VAL A 126 3.58 -12.50 7.78
N VAL A 127 3.28 -13.05 6.61
CA VAL A 127 3.36 -12.35 5.32
C VAL A 127 2.04 -11.65 5.05
N CYS A 128 2.08 -10.37 4.76
CA CYS A 128 0.94 -9.51 4.48
C CYS A 128 1.11 -8.85 3.11
N VAL A 129 0.09 -8.97 2.27
CA VAL A 129 0.00 -8.24 1.00
C VAL A 129 -1.47 -7.92 0.79
N ASP A 130 -1.82 -6.65 0.78
CA ASP A 130 -3.15 -6.08 0.49
C ASP A 130 -4.33 -6.69 1.28
N THR A 131 -4.62 -7.98 1.09
CA THR A 131 -5.78 -8.67 1.70
C THR A 131 -5.67 -8.87 3.21
N SER A 132 -4.53 -8.62 3.82
CA SER A 132 -4.32 -8.67 5.27
C SER A 132 -4.86 -7.42 5.96
N PRO A 133 -5.28 -7.50 7.25
CA PRO A 133 -5.76 -6.33 7.98
C PRO A 133 -4.60 -5.47 8.49
N VAL A 134 -3.74 -5.04 7.60
CA VAL A 134 -2.55 -4.22 7.86
C VAL A 134 -2.69 -2.91 7.07
N MET A 135 -2.21 -1.82 7.61
CA MET A 135 -2.17 -0.52 6.93
C MET A 135 -0.82 -0.37 6.20
N ASP A 136 -0.69 -1.01 5.04
CA ASP A 136 0.57 -1.13 4.28
C ASP A 136 1.27 0.22 4.10
N LYS A 137 0.56 1.26 3.65
CA LYS A 137 1.12 2.60 3.44
C LYS A 137 1.66 3.23 4.72
N VAL A 138 1.01 2.97 5.86
CA VAL A 138 1.44 3.47 7.18
C VAL A 138 2.74 2.79 7.61
N TRP A 139 2.82 1.47 7.44
CA TRP A 139 4.02 0.72 7.78
C TRP A 139 5.17 1.05 6.85
N ALA A 140 4.91 1.21 5.56
CA ALA A 140 5.92 1.65 4.60
C ALA A 140 6.48 3.05 4.94
N GLN A 141 5.64 4.00 5.38
CA GLN A 141 6.09 5.31 5.87
C GLN A 141 6.91 5.18 7.16
N LYS A 142 6.46 4.35 8.12
CA LYS A 142 7.19 4.09 9.38
C LYS A 142 8.53 3.39 9.14
N ALA A 143 8.64 2.59 8.09
CA ALA A 143 9.86 1.93 7.65
C ALA A 143 10.75 2.82 6.74
N GLY A 144 10.35 4.08 6.49
CA GLY A 144 11.17 5.05 5.76
C GLY A 144 11.11 4.94 4.23
N LEU A 145 10.16 4.20 3.65
CA LEU A 145 10.08 4.02 2.19
C LEU A 145 9.65 5.31 1.46
N GLY A 146 8.88 6.16 2.12
CA GLY A 146 8.35 7.40 1.56
C GLY A 146 7.30 8.04 2.47
N TRP A 147 6.52 8.97 1.95
CA TRP A 147 5.45 9.67 2.67
C TRP A 147 4.08 9.37 2.09
N ILE A 148 3.05 9.50 2.89
CA ILE A 148 1.66 9.41 2.41
C ILE A 148 1.28 10.75 1.79
N GLY A 149 1.03 10.76 0.47
CA GLY A 149 0.67 11.94 -0.28
C GLY A 149 -0.78 12.39 -0.09
N LYS A 150 -1.12 13.57 -0.61
CA LYS A 150 -2.49 14.11 -0.56
C LYS A 150 -3.52 13.22 -1.25
N HIS A 151 -3.11 12.41 -2.23
CA HIS A 151 -3.95 11.39 -2.88
C HIS A 151 -4.04 10.07 -2.10
N THR A 152 -3.55 10.02 -0.86
CA THR A 152 -3.58 8.88 0.06
C THR A 152 -2.70 7.68 -0.30
N ASN A 153 -1.91 7.71 -1.37
CA ASN A 153 -0.92 6.69 -1.66
C ASN A 153 0.43 7.02 -1.03
N LEU A 154 1.25 5.99 -0.82
CA LEU A 154 2.66 6.18 -0.48
C LEU A 154 3.38 6.77 -1.70
N ILE A 155 4.22 7.77 -1.48
CA ILE A 155 5.08 8.35 -2.51
C ILE A 155 6.53 8.14 -2.09
N SER A 156 7.32 7.56 -2.96
CA SER A 156 8.77 7.45 -2.79
C SER A 156 9.48 8.48 -3.67
N ARG A 157 10.67 8.92 -3.25
CA ARG A 157 11.47 9.88 -4.04
C ARG A 157 11.94 9.30 -5.38
N ASP A 158 12.11 7.97 -5.45
CA ASP A 158 12.71 7.30 -6.59
C ASP A 158 11.67 6.79 -7.60
N PHE A 159 10.47 6.41 -7.11
CA PHE A 159 9.45 5.69 -7.90
C PHE A 159 8.07 6.36 -7.87
N GLY A 160 7.95 7.58 -7.34
CA GLY A 160 6.64 8.20 -7.16
C GLY A 160 5.73 7.30 -6.32
N SER A 161 4.47 7.19 -6.68
CA SER A 161 3.50 6.31 -6.02
C SER A 161 3.31 4.94 -6.71
N TRP A 162 4.15 4.60 -7.69
CA TRP A 162 4.07 3.40 -8.50
C TRP A 162 4.71 2.17 -7.81
N LEU A 163 4.30 1.92 -6.55
CA LEU A 163 4.83 0.83 -5.73
C LEU A 163 3.72 -0.11 -5.27
N PHE A 164 3.87 -1.39 -5.56
CA PHE A 164 3.21 -2.44 -4.78
C PHE A 164 3.86 -2.52 -3.41
N LEU A 165 3.04 -2.66 -2.38
CA LEU A 165 3.49 -2.78 -1.00
C LEU A 165 3.19 -4.16 -0.43
N GLY A 166 4.02 -4.59 0.49
CA GLY A 166 3.81 -5.79 1.28
C GLY A 166 4.64 -5.75 2.55
N GLU A 167 4.24 -6.51 3.55
CA GLU A 167 4.91 -6.55 4.85
C GLU A 167 5.23 -7.99 5.27
N LEU A 168 6.32 -8.10 6.02
CA LEU A 168 6.68 -9.27 6.81
C LEU A 168 6.74 -8.86 8.28
N LEU A 169 5.81 -9.38 9.07
CA LEU A 169 5.80 -9.21 10.52
C LEU A 169 6.66 -10.29 11.15
N LEU A 170 7.54 -9.93 12.07
CA LEU A 170 8.42 -10.88 12.76
C LEU A 170 8.35 -10.70 14.28
N ASP A 171 8.50 -11.79 15.03
CA ASP A 171 8.57 -11.83 16.49
C ASP A 171 9.97 -11.58 17.05
N ILE A 172 10.90 -11.15 16.22
CA ILE A 172 12.28 -10.78 16.59
C ILE A 172 12.50 -9.28 16.46
N GLU A 173 13.39 -8.74 17.29
CA GLU A 173 13.87 -7.36 17.16
C GLU A 173 14.98 -7.29 16.11
N LEU A 174 14.88 -6.26 15.27
CA LEU A 174 15.85 -5.93 14.22
C LEU A 174 16.33 -4.49 14.43
N GLU A 175 17.39 -4.09 13.76
CA GLU A 175 17.76 -2.70 13.67
C GLU A 175 16.74 -1.96 12.79
N TYR A 176 16.11 -0.92 13.36
CA TYR A 176 15.02 -0.19 12.73
C TYR A 176 15.53 0.99 11.91
N ASP A 177 14.84 1.26 10.80
CA ASP A 177 15.05 2.46 10.01
C ASP A 177 14.32 3.66 10.60
N GLN A 178 14.72 4.84 10.17
CA GLN A 178 14.01 6.07 10.53
C GLN A 178 12.73 6.22 9.72
N SER A 179 11.63 6.54 10.39
CA SER A 179 10.37 6.86 9.72
C SER A 179 10.52 8.07 8.80
N PHE A 180 9.81 8.05 7.68
CA PHE A 180 9.74 9.20 6.79
C PHE A 180 8.74 10.22 7.35
N ASN A 181 9.23 11.30 7.94
CA ASN A 181 8.40 12.27 8.66
C ASN A 181 8.15 13.55 7.86
N GLU A 182 8.81 13.74 6.72
CA GLU A 182 8.64 14.93 5.88
C GLU A 182 7.38 14.78 5.02
N ASP A 183 6.63 15.89 4.88
CA ASP A 183 5.57 16.00 3.88
C ASP A 183 6.11 16.79 2.68
N LEU A 184 6.37 16.11 1.59
CA LEU A 184 6.92 16.71 0.38
C LEU A 184 5.84 17.16 -0.62
N CYS A 185 4.55 16.98 -0.31
CA CYS A 185 3.48 17.55 -1.11
C CYS A 185 3.41 19.09 -1.02
N GLY A 186 3.75 19.67 0.14
CA GLY A 186 3.76 21.11 0.33
C GLY A 186 2.45 21.77 -0.13
N SER A 187 2.53 22.78 -0.99
CA SER A 187 1.38 23.50 -1.56
C SER A 187 0.79 22.83 -2.81
N CYS A 188 1.38 21.74 -3.32
CA CYS A 188 0.88 21.06 -4.52
C CYS A 188 -0.53 20.49 -4.31
N MET A 189 -1.43 20.68 -5.28
CA MET A 189 -2.81 20.18 -5.28
C MET A 189 -3.13 19.38 -6.56
N ALA A 190 -2.12 19.11 -7.42
CA ALA A 190 -2.33 18.54 -8.76
C ALA A 190 -3.22 17.28 -8.77
N CYS A 191 -3.02 16.36 -7.84
CA CYS A 191 -3.82 15.12 -7.77
C CYS A 191 -5.29 15.37 -7.37
N ILE A 192 -5.56 16.40 -6.57
CA ILE A 192 -6.92 16.77 -6.16
C ILE A 192 -7.61 17.47 -7.31
N ASP A 193 -6.93 18.43 -7.95
CA ASP A 193 -7.48 19.21 -9.07
C ASP A 193 -7.76 18.34 -10.31
N ALA A 194 -6.90 17.32 -10.55
CA ALA A 194 -7.05 16.40 -11.68
C ALA A 194 -8.10 15.30 -11.46
N CYS A 195 -8.57 15.06 -10.22
CA CYS A 195 -9.51 13.98 -9.94
C CYS A 195 -10.86 14.20 -10.64
N PRO A 196 -11.24 13.40 -11.65
CA PRO A 196 -12.41 13.67 -12.49
C PRO A 196 -13.74 13.61 -11.71
N THR A 197 -13.76 12.85 -10.61
CA THR A 197 -14.96 12.66 -9.78
C THR A 197 -14.90 13.44 -8.46
N GLN A 198 -13.85 14.22 -8.24
CA GLN A 198 -13.63 14.96 -6.98
C GLN A 198 -13.72 14.05 -5.75
N ALA A 199 -13.16 12.85 -5.86
CA ALA A 199 -13.12 11.88 -4.78
C ALA A 199 -12.07 12.24 -3.71
N LEU A 200 -11.07 13.06 -4.07
CA LEU A 200 -9.93 13.41 -3.21
C LEU A 200 -10.16 14.75 -2.50
N ASP A 201 -9.78 14.78 -1.24
CA ASP A 201 -9.44 15.95 -0.46
C ASP A 201 -8.06 15.71 0.16
N GLN A 202 -7.44 16.73 0.77
CA GLN A 202 -6.08 16.58 1.30
C GLN A 202 -5.99 15.42 2.29
N TYR A 203 -5.20 14.41 1.95
CA TYR A 203 -4.94 13.20 2.76
C TYR A 203 -6.17 12.34 3.08
N THR A 204 -7.25 12.50 2.32
CA THR A 204 -8.44 11.66 2.47
C THR A 204 -9.10 11.41 1.12
N ILE A 205 -9.81 10.30 1.02
CA ILE A 205 -10.55 9.91 -0.17
C ILE A 205 -11.97 9.51 0.22
N ASP A 206 -12.95 9.92 -0.59
CA ASP A 206 -14.29 9.35 -0.56
C ASP A 206 -14.35 8.22 -1.58
N ALA A 207 -14.28 6.98 -1.09
CA ALA A 207 -14.29 5.81 -1.97
C ALA A 207 -15.54 5.76 -2.84
N GLY A 208 -16.69 6.17 -2.31
CA GLY A 208 -17.96 6.19 -3.06
C GLY A 208 -17.96 7.06 -4.31
N LYS A 209 -16.98 7.96 -4.45
CA LYS A 209 -16.77 8.79 -5.63
C LYS A 209 -15.61 8.31 -6.50
N CYS A 210 -14.71 7.47 -5.97
CA CYS A 210 -13.49 7.06 -6.65
C CYS A 210 -13.78 6.07 -7.79
N ILE A 211 -13.30 6.35 -8.99
CA ILE A 211 -13.42 5.44 -10.14
C ILE A 211 -12.77 4.07 -9.83
N SER A 212 -11.63 4.06 -9.15
CA SER A 212 -10.97 2.81 -8.75
C SER A 212 -11.87 1.95 -7.87
N TYR A 213 -12.54 2.55 -6.86
CA TYR A 213 -13.53 1.83 -6.07
C TYR A 213 -14.67 1.30 -6.93
N MET A 214 -15.22 2.14 -7.81
CA MET A 214 -16.37 1.76 -8.63
C MET A 214 -16.07 0.59 -9.56
N THR A 215 -14.87 0.55 -10.11
CA THR A 215 -14.47 -0.48 -11.10
C THR A 215 -13.88 -1.75 -10.49
N ILE A 216 -13.43 -1.71 -9.22
CA ILE A 216 -12.78 -2.85 -8.56
C ILE A 216 -13.63 -3.42 -7.42
N GLU A 217 -14.11 -2.56 -6.51
CA GLU A 217 -14.70 -2.98 -5.23
C GLU A 217 -16.22 -3.02 -5.25
N TYR A 218 -16.84 -2.14 -6.03
CA TYR A 218 -18.31 -2.06 -6.11
C TYR A 218 -18.89 -3.29 -6.79
N ARG A 219 -19.95 -3.85 -6.19
CA ARG A 219 -20.62 -5.09 -6.66
C ARG A 219 -22.08 -4.88 -7.06
N GLY A 220 -22.53 -3.62 -7.13
CA GLY A 220 -23.89 -3.27 -7.56
C GLY A 220 -23.97 -2.95 -9.04
N ASP A 221 -25.18 -2.59 -9.50
CA ASP A 221 -25.43 -2.16 -10.86
C ASP A 221 -24.94 -0.71 -11.07
N PHE A 222 -24.27 -0.45 -12.19
CA PHE A 222 -23.91 0.90 -12.59
C PHE A 222 -25.15 1.70 -12.99
N LYS A 223 -25.21 2.96 -12.57
CA LYS A 223 -26.23 3.89 -13.08
C LYS A 223 -25.90 4.24 -14.53
N SER A 224 -26.92 4.34 -15.37
CA SER A 224 -26.78 4.58 -16.82
C SER A 224 -26.05 5.90 -17.21
N ASN A 225 -25.86 6.81 -16.26
CA ASN A 225 -25.20 8.10 -16.47
C ASN A 225 -23.89 8.23 -15.66
N GLN A 226 -23.32 7.14 -15.18
CA GLN A 226 -22.09 7.16 -14.43
C GLN A 226 -20.90 7.27 -15.39
N ASP A 227 -20.28 8.43 -15.41
CA ASP A 227 -19.06 8.67 -16.18
C ASP A 227 -17.85 8.15 -15.43
N LEU A 228 -17.12 7.23 -16.06
CA LEU A 228 -15.88 6.63 -15.55
C LEU A 228 -14.65 7.13 -16.31
N ASP A 229 -14.79 8.19 -17.13
CA ASP A 229 -13.69 8.78 -17.90
C ASP A 229 -12.90 7.74 -18.73
N GLY A 230 -13.61 6.74 -19.30
CA GLY A 230 -13.03 5.65 -20.07
C GLY A 230 -12.32 4.56 -19.27
N TRP A 231 -12.25 4.66 -17.93
CA TRP A 231 -11.63 3.64 -17.08
C TRP A 231 -12.55 2.41 -16.93
N ILE A 232 -12.02 1.22 -17.26
CA ILE A 232 -12.72 -0.06 -17.08
C ILE A 232 -12.27 -0.74 -15.78
N TYR A 233 -11.00 -0.57 -15.41
CA TYR A 233 -10.44 -1.21 -14.23
C TYR A 233 -9.38 -0.32 -13.58
N GLY A 234 -9.61 0.10 -12.35
CA GLY A 234 -8.75 1.05 -11.64
C GLY A 234 -8.86 2.47 -12.19
N CYS A 235 -7.95 3.34 -11.75
CA CYS A 235 -7.80 4.72 -12.22
C CYS A 235 -6.45 5.26 -11.74
N ASP A 236 -5.62 5.79 -12.65
CA ASP A 236 -4.29 6.28 -12.33
C ASP A 236 -4.16 7.81 -12.36
N VAL A 237 -5.22 8.56 -12.65
CA VAL A 237 -5.18 10.02 -12.84
C VAL A 237 -4.42 10.75 -11.73
N CYS A 238 -4.68 10.41 -10.47
CA CYS A 238 -4.02 11.05 -9.34
C CYS A 238 -2.55 10.66 -9.17
N GLN A 239 -2.12 9.53 -9.73
CA GLN A 239 -0.72 9.07 -9.74
C GLN A 239 0.05 9.64 -10.93
N GLU A 240 -0.60 9.74 -12.10
CA GLU A 240 0.01 10.26 -13.34
C GLU A 240 0.41 11.74 -13.22
N VAL A 241 -0.35 12.53 -12.46
CA VAL A 241 -0.05 13.96 -12.24
C VAL A 241 0.88 14.23 -11.06
N CYS A 242 1.29 13.20 -10.35
CA CYS A 242 2.19 13.26 -9.21
C CYS A 242 3.62 12.95 -9.70
#